data_651950f4e98c7b40c0474c49e722ca98
#
_entry.id   651950f4e98c7b40c0474c49e722ca98
#
_cell.length_a   1.000
_cell.length_b   1.000
_cell.length_c   1.000
_cell.angle_alpha   90.00
_cell.angle_beta   90.00
_cell.angle_gamma   90.00
#
_symmetry.space_group_name_H-M   'P 1'
#
loop_
_entity.id
_entity.type
_entity.pdbx_description
1 polymer ?
#
loop_
_entity_poly.entity_id
_entity_poly.type
_entity_poly.pdbx_seq_one_letter_code
_entity_poly.pdbx_strand_id
1 'polypeptide(L)'
;MIKPMADIRSIPEVDGLDSSGGMVRLSPELDVPLTERVRDLIDCPEFRRLSGIPQLGLVSLVYPAATHSRFEHSLGVYRLALLFLRHLSHNERFAESISRQQAELF
;
A
#
# COMPACT_ATOMS: atom_id res chain seq x y z
N MET A 1 14.64 21.68 16.13
CA MET A 1 13.72 20.70 16.45
C MET A 1 12.90 20.17 15.30
N ILE A 2 13.02 18.99 15.07
CA ILE A 2 12.43 18.35 13.92
C ILE A 2 10.99 17.97 14.20
N LYS A 3 10.20 17.90 13.17
CA LYS A 3 8.83 17.42 13.26
C LYS A 3 8.71 16.08 12.55
N PRO A 4 9.08 14.99 13.23
CA PRO A 4 9.12 13.67 12.60
C PRO A 4 7.76 13.26 12.00
N MET A 5 6.68 13.68 12.65
CA MET A 5 5.34 13.41 12.18
C MET A 5 5.09 14.02 10.80
N ALA A 6 5.58 15.25 10.58
CA ALA A 6 5.47 15.91 9.28
C ALA A 6 6.30 15.20 8.22
N ASP A 7 7.46 14.67 8.60
CA ASP A 7 8.32 13.96 7.66
C ASP A 7 7.64 12.70 7.10
N ILE A 8 6.99 11.93 7.96
CA ILE A 8 6.27 10.73 7.51
C ILE A 8 5.07 11.10 6.65
N ARG A 9 4.33 12.12 7.05
CA ARG A 9 3.15 12.55 6.32
C ARG A 9 3.47 13.19 4.98
N SER A 10 4.68 13.65 4.79
CA SER A 10 5.11 14.22 3.52
C SER A 10 5.39 13.16 2.45
N ILE A 11 5.38 11.88 2.81
CA ILE A 11 5.52 10.79 1.84
C ILE A 11 4.30 10.84 0.91
N PRO A 12 4.51 10.93 -0.42
CA PRO A 12 3.39 11.10 -1.36
C PRO A 12 2.28 10.06 -1.23
N GLU A 13 2.64 8.81 -0.97
CA GLU A 13 1.67 7.73 -0.85
C GLU A 13 0.81 7.88 0.42
N VAL A 14 1.41 8.33 1.51
CA VAL A 14 0.67 8.57 2.76
C VAL A 14 -0.28 9.75 2.59
N ASP A 15 0.20 10.82 1.96
CA ASP A 15 -0.63 11.99 1.67
C ASP A 15 -1.78 11.62 0.73
N GLY A 16 -1.52 10.70 -0.20
CA GLY A 16 -2.51 10.23 -1.16
C GLY A 16 -3.70 9.51 -0.55
N LEU A 17 -3.59 9.04 0.69
CA LEU A 17 -4.72 8.39 1.38
C LEU A 17 -5.90 9.34 1.56
N ASP A 18 -5.63 10.63 1.68
CA ASP A 18 -6.65 11.65 1.90
C ASP A 18 -7.02 12.38 0.61
N SER A 19 -6.39 12.02 -0.51
CA SER A 19 -6.63 12.63 -1.81
C SER A 19 -7.64 11.81 -2.60
N SER A 20 -8.48 12.49 -3.36
CA SER A 20 -9.45 11.82 -4.23
C SER A 20 -8.88 11.48 -5.60
N GLY A 21 -7.69 11.96 -5.92
CA GLY A 21 -7.06 11.71 -7.21
C GLY A 21 -6.08 10.56 -7.16
N GLY A 22 -5.89 9.86 -8.27
CA GLY A 22 -4.88 8.82 -8.39
C GLY A 22 -5.13 7.58 -7.53
N MET A 23 -6.39 7.22 -7.35
CA MET A 23 -6.76 6.02 -6.63
C MET A 23 -7.13 4.89 -7.57
N VAL A 24 -6.75 3.67 -7.19
CA VAL A 24 -7.21 2.46 -7.85
C VAL A 24 -8.17 1.73 -6.91
N ARG A 25 -9.37 1.47 -7.39
CA ARG A 25 -10.36 0.74 -6.60
C ARG A 25 -10.19 -0.76 -6.82
N LEU A 26 -9.87 -1.49 -5.77
CA LEU A 26 -9.76 -2.94 -5.81
C LEU A 26 -11.08 -3.60 -5.43
N SER A 27 -11.86 -2.95 -4.58
CA SER A 27 -13.19 -3.39 -4.17
C SER A 27 -13.95 -2.15 -3.72
N PRO A 28 -15.27 -2.25 -3.48
CA PRO A 28 -16.03 -1.09 -3.01
C PRO A 28 -15.47 -0.45 -1.74
N GLU A 29 -14.72 -1.21 -0.97
CA GLU A 29 -14.20 -0.76 0.32
C GLU A 29 -12.69 -0.54 0.32
N LEU A 30 -12.03 -0.77 -0.80
CA LEU A 30 -10.57 -0.74 -0.85
C LEU A 30 -10.08 0.11 -2.02
N ASP A 31 -9.76 1.36 -1.71
CA ASP A 31 -9.11 2.26 -2.64
C ASP A 31 -7.63 2.37 -2.30
N VAL A 32 -6.78 2.30 -3.31
CA VAL A 32 -5.32 2.31 -3.14
C VAL A 32 -4.76 3.57 -3.80
N PRO A 33 -4.02 4.42 -3.05
CA PRO A 33 -3.41 5.61 -3.64
C PRO A 33 -2.32 5.21 -4.63
N LEU A 34 -2.30 5.90 -5.78
CA LEU A 34 -1.43 5.56 -6.88
C LEU A 34 -0.58 6.77 -7.26
N THR A 35 0.64 6.81 -6.76
CA THR A 35 1.62 7.82 -7.17
C THR A 35 2.32 7.36 -8.43
N GLU A 36 3.06 8.27 -9.07
CA GLU A 36 3.77 7.94 -10.29
C GLU A 36 4.78 6.80 -10.07
N ARG A 37 5.55 6.87 -9.00
CA ARG A 37 6.54 5.84 -8.70
C ARG A 37 5.91 4.50 -8.35
N VAL A 38 4.75 4.49 -7.69
CA VAL A 38 4.02 3.26 -7.38
C VAL A 38 3.41 2.69 -8.66
N ARG A 39 2.92 3.55 -9.54
CA ARG A 39 2.41 3.12 -10.83
C ARG A 39 3.48 2.39 -11.64
N ASP A 40 4.67 2.97 -11.69
CA ASP A 40 5.79 2.34 -12.41
C ASP A 40 6.12 0.97 -11.83
N LEU A 41 6.09 0.85 -10.52
CA LEU A 41 6.34 -0.40 -9.84
C LEU A 41 5.27 -1.45 -10.15
N ILE A 42 4.00 -1.05 -10.12
CA ILE A 42 2.88 -1.94 -10.40
C ILE A 42 2.89 -2.39 -11.86
N ASP A 43 3.34 -1.55 -12.77
CA ASP A 43 3.35 -1.86 -14.19
C ASP A 43 4.53 -2.72 -14.63
N CYS A 44 5.52 -2.96 -13.76
CA CYS A 44 6.64 -3.81 -14.14
C CYS A 44 6.18 -5.27 -14.31
N PRO A 45 6.83 -6.03 -15.21
CA PRO A 45 6.41 -7.40 -15.51
C PRO A 45 6.38 -8.32 -14.30
N GLU A 46 7.34 -8.17 -13.39
CA GLU A 46 7.46 -8.99 -12.21
C GLU A 46 6.24 -8.82 -11.28
N PHE A 47 5.75 -7.61 -11.16
CA PHE A 47 4.57 -7.34 -10.34
C PHE A 47 3.30 -7.77 -11.07
N ARG A 48 3.21 -7.47 -12.38
CA ARG A 48 2.06 -7.86 -13.20
C ARG A 48 1.84 -9.35 -13.22
N ARG A 49 2.89 -10.14 -13.15
CA ARG A 49 2.82 -11.59 -13.11
C ARG A 49 1.94 -12.09 -11.96
N LEU A 50 1.90 -11.37 -10.87
CA LEU A 50 1.14 -11.76 -9.68
C LEU A 50 -0.37 -11.80 -9.93
N SER A 51 -0.86 -11.11 -10.94
CA SER A 51 -2.29 -11.10 -11.27
C SER A 51 -2.77 -12.48 -11.75
N GLY A 52 -1.86 -13.31 -12.25
CA GLY A 52 -2.18 -14.66 -12.69
C GLY A 52 -1.95 -15.74 -11.62
N ILE A 53 -1.59 -15.33 -10.40
CA ILE A 53 -1.31 -16.29 -9.32
C ILE A 53 -2.41 -16.16 -8.27
N PRO A 54 -3.25 -17.20 -8.10
CA PRO A 54 -4.31 -17.18 -7.09
C PRO A 54 -3.72 -17.10 -5.68
N GLN A 55 -4.34 -16.30 -4.81
CA GLN A 55 -3.89 -16.15 -3.43
C GLN A 55 -4.00 -17.47 -2.66
N LEU A 56 -5.05 -18.24 -2.90
CA LEU A 56 -5.30 -19.50 -2.21
C LEU A 56 -4.77 -20.72 -2.95
N GLY A 57 -4.03 -20.53 -4.04
CA GLY A 57 -3.46 -21.65 -4.80
C GLY A 57 -4.52 -22.64 -5.28
N LEU A 58 -4.30 -23.94 -5.01
CA LEU A 58 -5.21 -24.99 -5.47
C LEU A 58 -6.59 -24.91 -4.82
N VAL A 59 -6.72 -24.27 -3.67
CA VAL A 59 -8.01 -24.10 -3.00
C VAL A 59 -8.98 -23.31 -3.87
N SER A 60 -8.48 -22.42 -4.73
CA SER A 60 -9.32 -21.63 -5.62
C SER A 60 -10.08 -22.52 -6.63
N LEU A 61 -9.62 -23.73 -6.89
CA LEU A 61 -10.29 -24.67 -7.78
C LEU A 61 -11.53 -25.29 -7.13
N VAL A 62 -11.55 -25.35 -5.80
CA VAL A 62 -12.65 -25.94 -5.03
C VAL A 62 -13.66 -24.88 -4.59
N TYR A 63 -13.17 -23.67 -4.31
CA TYR A 63 -13.99 -22.57 -3.85
C TYR A 63 -14.03 -21.46 -4.90
N PRO A 64 -15.07 -21.44 -5.75
CA PRO A 64 -15.15 -20.44 -6.83
C PRO A 64 -15.14 -18.99 -6.36
N ALA A 65 -15.53 -18.73 -5.11
CA ALA A 65 -15.51 -17.38 -4.54
C ALA A 65 -14.09 -16.91 -4.18
N ALA A 66 -13.12 -17.83 -4.17
CA ALA A 66 -11.71 -17.50 -3.86
C ALA A 66 -11.01 -17.02 -5.12
N THR A 67 -11.40 -15.84 -5.63
CA THR A 67 -10.92 -15.30 -6.90
C THR A 67 -9.80 -14.27 -6.77
N HIS A 68 -9.42 -13.91 -5.54
CA HIS A 68 -8.39 -12.90 -5.32
C HIS A 68 -7.02 -13.41 -5.75
N SER A 69 -6.27 -12.55 -6.42
CA SER A 69 -4.92 -12.85 -6.87
C SER A 69 -3.89 -12.33 -5.87
N ARG A 70 -2.65 -12.76 -6.02
CA ARG A 70 -1.54 -12.23 -5.24
C ARG A 70 -1.29 -10.76 -5.55
N PHE A 71 -1.63 -10.32 -6.76
CA PHE A 71 -1.57 -8.91 -7.13
C PHE A 71 -2.48 -8.07 -6.23
N GLU A 72 -3.74 -8.47 -6.10
CA GLU A 72 -4.70 -7.78 -5.24
C GLU A 72 -4.28 -7.79 -3.78
N HIS A 73 -3.79 -8.93 -3.30
CA HIS A 73 -3.31 -9.06 -1.94
C HIS A 73 -2.14 -8.10 -1.67
N SER A 74 -1.20 -8.02 -2.59
CA SER A 74 -0.04 -7.12 -2.44
C SER A 74 -0.46 -5.67 -2.38
N LEU A 75 -1.43 -5.26 -3.19
CA LEU A 75 -1.96 -3.90 -3.13
C LEU A 75 -2.70 -3.63 -1.82
N GLY A 76 -3.40 -4.64 -1.30
CA GLY A 76 -4.05 -4.54 0.01
C GLY A 76 -3.04 -4.37 1.14
N VAL A 77 -1.94 -5.12 1.10
CA VAL A 77 -0.85 -4.98 2.07
C VAL A 77 -0.23 -3.59 1.99
N TYR A 78 0.01 -3.09 0.79
CA TYR A 78 0.52 -1.75 0.57
C TYR A 78 -0.40 -0.71 1.23
N ARG A 79 -1.70 -0.80 1.00
CA ARG A 79 -2.66 0.12 1.60
C ARG A 79 -2.62 0.07 3.14
N LEU A 80 -2.59 -1.13 3.71
CA LEU A 80 -2.52 -1.30 5.16
C LEU A 80 -1.22 -0.70 5.71
N ALA A 81 -0.11 -0.90 5.02
CA ALA A 81 1.16 -0.32 5.44
C ALA A 81 1.07 1.21 5.49
N LEU A 82 0.43 1.83 4.50
CA LEU A 82 0.25 3.28 4.49
C LEU A 82 -0.64 3.74 5.65
N LEU A 83 -1.70 3.00 5.94
CA LEU A 83 -2.59 3.33 7.06
C LEU A 83 -1.85 3.23 8.39
N PHE A 84 -1.02 2.20 8.56
CA PHE A 84 -0.20 2.07 9.76
C PHE A 84 0.78 3.23 9.89
N LEU A 85 1.46 3.59 8.82
CA LEU A 85 2.39 4.73 8.85
C LEU A 85 1.68 6.02 9.23
N ARG A 86 0.50 6.26 8.64
CA ARG A 86 -0.28 7.44 8.95
C ARG A 86 -0.69 7.47 10.41
N HIS A 87 -1.18 6.34 10.92
CA HIS A 87 -1.59 6.23 12.31
C HIS A 87 -0.40 6.41 13.26
N LEU A 88 0.70 5.72 12.98
CA LEU A 88 1.89 5.75 13.82
C LEU A 88 2.58 7.12 13.77
N SER A 89 2.36 7.90 12.71
CA SER A 89 2.94 9.24 12.63
C SER A 89 2.47 10.15 13.76
N HIS A 90 1.35 9.81 14.39
CA HIS A 90 0.84 10.54 15.55
C HIS A 90 1.52 10.11 16.85
N ASN A 91 2.29 9.04 16.85
CA ASN A 91 3.02 8.57 18.02
C ASN A 91 4.42 9.17 18.02
N GLU A 92 4.72 10.00 19.03
CA GLU A 92 6.00 10.70 19.09
C GLU A 92 7.20 9.76 19.12
N ARG A 93 7.09 8.67 19.87
CA ARG A 93 8.19 7.69 19.97
C ARG A 93 8.51 7.06 18.62
N PHE A 94 7.48 6.69 17.90
CA PHE A 94 7.65 6.11 16.58
C PHE A 94 8.25 7.14 15.62
N ALA A 95 7.70 8.33 15.62
CA ALA A 95 8.14 9.40 14.72
C ALA A 95 9.59 9.83 14.98
N GLU A 96 10.04 9.73 16.24
CA GLU A 96 11.42 10.03 16.60
C GLU A 96 12.38 8.88 16.25
N SER A 97 11.86 7.66 16.18
CA SER A 97 12.66 6.46 16.01
C SER A 97 13.04 6.16 14.58
N ILE A 98 12.27 6.66 13.62
CA ILE A 98 12.52 6.38 12.21
C ILE A 98 12.57 7.66 11.39
N SER A 99 13.34 7.62 10.30
CA SER A 99 13.40 8.71 9.34
C SER A 99 12.36 8.49 8.25
N ARG A 100 12.14 9.55 7.46
CA ARG A 100 11.28 9.46 6.29
C ARG A 100 11.74 8.35 5.33
N GLN A 101 13.05 8.25 5.11
CA GLN A 101 13.61 7.24 4.21
C GLN A 101 13.31 5.83 4.71
N GLN A 102 13.43 5.59 6.01
CA GLN A 102 13.09 4.30 6.58
C GLN A 102 11.61 3.97 6.41
N ALA A 103 10.75 4.95 6.59
CA ALA A 103 9.31 4.77 6.38
C ALA A 103 8.98 4.49 4.92
N GLU A 104 9.67 5.13 3.98
CA GLU A 104 9.45 4.89 2.56
C GLU A 104 9.86 3.49 2.14
N LEU A 105 10.88 2.92 2.78
CA LEU A 105 11.32 1.56 2.50
C LEU A 105 10.37 0.51 3.07
N PHE A 106 9.63 0.86 4.10
CA PHE A 106 8.66 -0.05 4.70
C PHE A 106 7.53 -0.39 3.74
#